data_1e3f33ddd5031c2904ac042dec03f467
#
_entry.id   1e3f33ddd5031c2904ac042dec03f467
#
_cell.length_a   1.000
_cell.length_b   1.000
_cell.length_c   1.000
_cell.angle_alpha   90.00
_cell.angle_beta   90.00
_cell.angle_gamma   90.00
#
_symmetry.space_group_name_H-M   'P 1'
#
loop_
_entity.id
_entity.type
_entity.pdbx_description
1 polymer ?
#
loop_
_entity_poly.entity_id
_entity_poly.type
_entity_poly.pdbx_seq_one_letter_code
_entity_poly.pdbx_strand_id
1 'polypeptide(L)'
;MIIEINETNIGDAAKVYMESWKDSHQDICSAEFIEKHDFDYMLNFLNEKIKQKYDIFIDFYNEIPVGIVGINPEDEEICLLYISPKEQGKGFGNELLEFALSKCKNPYITVLDTNKKAIDFYLKRGFVPAGNQPEPNKEKCIFERKYVYQNKNM
;
A
#
# COMPACT_ATOMS: atom_id res chain seq x y z
N MET A 1 13.81 -10.25 1.74
CA MET A 1 14.64 -9.16 2.30
C MET A 1 13.99 -7.82 2.01
N ILE A 2 13.66 -7.07 3.04
CA ILE A 2 13.01 -5.77 2.93
C ILE A 2 14.09 -4.69 2.97
N ILE A 3 14.20 -3.90 1.90
CA ILE A 3 15.20 -2.84 1.78
C ILE A 3 14.56 -1.54 1.30
N GLU A 4 15.18 -0.42 1.68
CA GLU A 4 14.69 0.89 1.25
C GLU A 4 14.87 1.06 -0.25
N ILE A 5 13.91 1.71 -0.93
CA ILE A 5 14.06 1.95 -2.37
C ILE A 5 15.12 3.02 -2.63
N ASN A 6 15.80 2.87 -3.75
CA ASN A 6 16.90 3.72 -4.19
C ASN A 6 16.94 3.75 -5.72
N GLU A 7 17.92 4.45 -6.29
CA GLU A 7 18.06 4.56 -7.75
C GLU A 7 18.18 3.21 -8.45
N THR A 8 18.74 2.21 -7.79
CA THR A 8 18.98 0.90 -8.38
C THR A 8 17.72 0.05 -8.42
N ASN A 9 16.88 0.11 -7.38
CA ASN A 9 15.71 -0.79 -7.25
C ASN A 9 14.35 -0.10 -7.47
N ILE A 10 14.31 1.21 -7.69
CA ILE A 10 13.04 1.93 -7.86
C ILE A 10 12.24 1.44 -9.07
N GLY A 11 12.91 0.97 -10.11
CA GLY A 11 12.22 0.38 -11.27
C GLY A 11 11.48 -0.89 -10.91
N ASP A 12 12.09 -1.76 -10.10
CA ASP A 12 11.44 -2.96 -9.58
C ASP A 12 10.24 -2.61 -8.71
N ALA A 13 10.39 -1.58 -7.87
CA ALA A 13 9.31 -1.10 -7.01
C ALA A 13 8.13 -0.56 -7.83
N ALA A 14 8.41 0.22 -8.87
CA ALA A 14 7.38 0.78 -9.75
C ALA A 14 6.61 -0.33 -10.47
N LYS A 15 7.30 -1.38 -10.91
CA LYS A 15 6.68 -2.52 -11.58
C LYS A 15 5.76 -3.30 -10.65
N VAL A 16 6.23 -3.62 -9.45
CA VAL A 16 5.41 -4.30 -8.43
C VAL A 16 4.18 -3.46 -8.09
N TYR A 17 4.39 -2.16 -7.89
CA TYR A 17 3.30 -1.26 -7.57
C TYR A 17 2.25 -1.22 -8.69
N MET A 18 2.70 -1.05 -9.93
CA MET A 18 1.80 -1.00 -11.07
C MET A 18 0.96 -2.29 -11.20
N GLU A 19 1.63 -3.44 -11.20
CA GLU A 19 0.96 -4.72 -11.38
C GLU A 19 -0.04 -5.02 -10.26
N SER A 20 0.35 -4.79 -9.03
CA SER A 20 -0.50 -5.06 -7.88
C SER A 20 -1.63 -4.05 -7.73
N TRP A 21 -1.37 -2.77 -8.03
CA TRP A 21 -2.40 -1.74 -8.01
C TRP A 21 -3.49 -2.03 -9.04
N LYS A 22 -3.08 -2.36 -10.28
CA LYS A 22 -4.04 -2.69 -11.34
C LYS A 22 -4.87 -3.91 -10.99
N ASP A 23 -4.24 -4.95 -10.44
CA ASP A 23 -4.93 -6.15 -10.00
C ASP A 23 -6.00 -5.83 -8.94
N SER A 24 -5.65 -5.03 -7.95
CA SER A 24 -6.57 -4.70 -6.85
C SER A 24 -7.69 -3.73 -7.24
N HIS A 25 -7.52 -2.96 -8.31
CA HIS A 25 -8.47 -1.92 -8.71
C HIS A 25 -9.27 -2.25 -9.97
N GLN A 26 -8.97 -3.36 -10.64
CA GLN A 26 -9.58 -3.70 -11.94
C GLN A 26 -11.11 -3.83 -11.87
N ASP A 27 -11.66 -4.25 -10.72
CA ASP A 27 -13.10 -4.46 -10.56
C ASP A 27 -13.81 -3.27 -9.89
N ILE A 28 -13.07 -2.24 -9.47
CA ILE A 28 -13.64 -1.12 -8.71
C ILE A 28 -13.37 0.24 -9.34
N CYS A 29 -12.53 0.31 -10.37
CA CYS A 29 -12.22 1.54 -11.08
C CYS A 29 -12.51 1.37 -12.57
N SER A 30 -12.76 2.49 -13.28
CA SER A 30 -12.96 2.44 -14.72
C SER A 30 -11.68 2.01 -15.45
N ALA A 31 -11.83 1.38 -16.61
CA ALA A 31 -10.70 0.97 -17.43
C ALA A 31 -9.81 2.16 -17.81
N GLU A 32 -10.41 3.32 -18.10
CA GLU A 32 -9.69 4.54 -18.44
C GLU A 32 -8.81 5.01 -17.27
N PHE A 33 -9.35 4.98 -16.05
CA PHE A 33 -8.59 5.35 -14.86
C PHE A 33 -7.42 4.39 -14.62
N ILE A 34 -7.66 3.10 -14.77
CA ILE A 34 -6.62 2.07 -14.59
C ILE A 34 -5.50 2.24 -15.61
N GLU A 35 -5.84 2.52 -16.86
CA GLU A 35 -4.86 2.67 -17.94
C GLU A 35 -3.85 3.80 -17.67
N LYS A 36 -4.28 4.86 -16.98
CA LYS A 36 -3.40 5.98 -16.63
C LYS A 36 -2.30 5.58 -15.65
N HIS A 37 -2.50 4.51 -14.89
CA HIS A 37 -1.57 4.05 -13.86
C HIS A 37 -0.56 3.07 -14.46
N ASP A 38 0.18 3.53 -15.47
CA ASP A 38 1.22 2.76 -16.13
C ASP A 38 2.55 2.82 -15.35
N PHE A 39 3.58 2.20 -15.91
CA PHE A 39 4.90 2.16 -15.28
C PHE A 39 5.46 3.57 -15.04
N ASP A 40 5.39 4.43 -16.04
CA ASP A 40 5.93 5.80 -15.91
C ASP A 40 5.18 6.59 -14.84
N TYR A 41 3.87 6.43 -14.76
CA TYR A 41 3.06 7.07 -13.72
C TYR A 41 3.53 6.62 -12.33
N MET A 42 3.70 5.30 -12.15
CA MET A 42 4.12 4.75 -10.85
C MET A 42 5.54 5.16 -10.49
N LEU A 43 6.43 5.17 -11.48
CA LEU A 43 7.82 5.61 -11.26
C LEU A 43 7.86 7.07 -10.81
N ASN A 44 7.11 7.94 -11.49
CA ASN A 44 7.02 9.35 -11.11
C ASN A 44 6.41 9.53 -9.73
N PHE A 45 5.38 8.76 -9.41
CA PHE A 45 4.74 8.79 -8.09
C PHE A 45 5.76 8.45 -7.00
N LEU A 46 6.52 7.37 -7.17
CA LEU A 46 7.51 6.97 -6.18
C LEU A 46 8.62 8.00 -6.02
N ASN A 47 9.10 8.58 -7.13
CA ASN A 47 10.10 9.64 -7.09
C ASN A 47 9.61 10.86 -6.32
N GLU A 48 8.37 11.27 -6.53
CA GLU A 48 7.78 12.40 -5.80
C GLU A 48 7.66 12.10 -4.30
N LYS A 49 7.26 10.88 -3.93
CA LYS A 49 7.17 10.48 -2.53
C LYS A 49 8.55 10.48 -1.85
N ILE A 50 9.57 10.05 -2.56
CA ILE A 50 10.95 10.11 -2.03
C ILE A 50 11.36 11.57 -1.78
N LYS A 51 11.07 12.47 -2.70
CA LYS A 51 11.34 13.90 -2.53
C LYS A 51 10.61 14.48 -1.33
N GLN A 52 9.41 13.99 -1.04
CA GLN A 52 8.60 14.39 0.10
C GLN A 52 9.02 13.69 1.40
N LYS A 53 10.12 12.93 1.37
CA LYS A 53 10.69 12.23 2.54
C LYS A 53 9.83 11.09 3.08
N TYR A 54 9.05 10.45 2.23
CA TYR A 54 8.35 9.22 2.59
C TYR A 54 9.36 8.07 2.69
N ASP A 55 9.08 7.14 3.57
CA ASP A 55 9.89 5.93 3.75
C ASP A 55 9.23 4.80 2.96
N ILE A 56 9.86 4.37 1.89
CA ILE A 56 9.32 3.33 1.01
C ILE A 56 10.31 2.18 0.90
N PHE A 57 9.81 0.96 1.06
CA PHE A 57 10.62 -0.25 1.08
C PHE A 57 10.09 -1.25 0.07
N ILE A 58 11.00 -2.03 -0.50
CA ILE A 58 10.68 -3.13 -1.41
C ILE A 58 11.11 -4.44 -0.77
N ASP A 59 10.29 -5.49 -0.91
CA ASP A 59 10.60 -6.81 -0.42
C ASP A 59 11.02 -7.71 -1.58
N PHE A 60 12.15 -8.37 -1.42
CA PHE A 60 12.67 -9.37 -2.35
C PHE A 60 12.65 -10.75 -1.68
N TYR A 61 12.19 -11.73 -2.43
CA TYR A 61 12.28 -13.14 -2.03
C TYR A 61 12.96 -13.92 -3.13
N ASN A 62 14.11 -14.54 -2.83
CA ASN A 62 14.94 -15.24 -3.82
C ASN A 62 15.25 -14.33 -5.02
N GLU A 63 15.65 -13.08 -4.74
CA GLU A 63 16.01 -12.07 -5.72
C GLU A 63 14.84 -11.59 -6.60
N ILE A 64 13.61 -12.00 -6.29
CA ILE A 64 12.41 -11.60 -7.01
C ILE A 64 11.68 -10.52 -6.20
N PRO A 65 11.34 -9.35 -6.80
CA PRO A 65 10.55 -8.36 -6.09
C PRO A 65 9.12 -8.87 -5.87
N VAL A 66 8.68 -8.89 -4.61
CA VAL A 66 7.39 -9.48 -4.25
C VAL A 66 6.39 -8.48 -3.71
N GLY A 67 6.85 -7.35 -3.17
CA GLY A 67 5.93 -6.36 -2.62
C GLY A 67 6.61 -5.06 -2.26
N ILE A 68 5.78 -4.04 -1.96
CA ILE A 68 6.24 -2.73 -1.49
C ILE A 68 5.39 -2.28 -0.32
N VAL A 69 5.99 -1.47 0.55
CA VAL A 69 5.29 -0.78 1.63
C VAL A 69 5.83 0.64 1.72
N GLY A 70 4.94 1.61 1.94
CA GLY A 70 5.33 3.00 2.09
C GLY A 70 4.68 3.63 3.31
N ILE A 71 5.43 4.46 4.00
CA ILE A 71 5.01 5.14 5.23
C ILE A 71 5.30 6.63 5.08
N ASN A 72 4.31 7.46 5.41
CA ASN A 72 4.54 8.88 5.60
C ASN A 72 5.01 9.08 7.05
N PRO A 73 6.28 9.41 7.30
CA PRO A 73 6.79 9.49 8.68
C PRO A 73 6.18 10.66 9.47
N GLU A 74 5.62 11.64 8.79
CA GLU A 74 5.04 12.82 9.45
C GLU A 74 3.75 12.49 10.18
N ASP A 75 2.84 11.74 9.55
CA ASP A 75 1.54 11.40 10.15
C ASP A 75 1.36 9.91 10.40
N GLU A 76 2.34 9.09 10.03
CA GLU A 76 2.35 7.64 10.19
C GLU A 76 1.30 6.91 9.33
N GLU A 77 0.87 7.51 8.23
CA GLU A 77 0.06 6.80 7.25
C GLU A 77 0.88 5.70 6.57
N ILE A 78 0.35 4.48 6.59
CA ILE A 78 0.86 3.42 5.72
C ILE A 78 0.16 3.62 4.38
N CYS A 79 0.80 4.37 3.49
CA CYS A 79 0.19 4.85 2.26
C CYS A 79 0.27 3.86 1.10
N LEU A 80 1.16 2.89 1.20
CA LEU A 80 1.34 1.84 0.20
C LEU A 80 1.54 0.51 0.90
N LEU A 81 0.79 -0.51 0.47
CA LEU A 81 1.04 -1.90 0.84
C LEU A 81 0.49 -2.76 -0.28
N TYR A 82 1.37 -3.22 -1.15
CA TYR A 82 0.99 -3.99 -2.32
C TYR A 82 1.90 -5.19 -2.51
N ILE A 83 1.29 -6.32 -2.85
CA ILE A 83 1.99 -7.57 -3.11
C ILE A 83 1.74 -7.97 -4.55
N SER A 84 2.79 -8.37 -5.27
CA SER A 84 2.68 -8.86 -6.64
C SER A 84 1.56 -9.91 -6.72
N PRO A 85 0.67 -9.86 -7.74
CA PRO A 85 -0.43 -10.82 -7.85
C PRO A 85 0.01 -12.28 -7.81
N LYS A 86 1.17 -12.59 -8.37
CA LYS A 86 1.73 -13.96 -8.39
C LYS A 86 2.20 -14.42 -7.02
N GLU A 87 2.43 -13.51 -6.10
CA GLU A 87 3.04 -13.79 -4.80
C GLU A 87 2.06 -13.63 -3.64
N GLN A 88 0.79 -13.34 -3.93
CA GLN A 88 -0.24 -13.23 -2.90
C GLN A 88 -0.56 -14.58 -2.28
N GLY A 89 -1.04 -14.57 -1.04
CA GLY A 89 -1.37 -15.80 -0.33
C GLY A 89 -0.19 -16.55 0.26
N LYS A 90 1.01 -15.97 0.23
CA LYS A 90 2.25 -16.59 0.74
C LYS A 90 2.78 -15.95 2.02
N GLY A 91 2.06 -14.97 2.57
CA GLY A 91 2.45 -14.32 3.82
C GLY A 91 3.27 -13.04 3.67
N PHE A 92 3.59 -12.61 2.46
CA PHE A 92 4.38 -11.40 2.23
C PHE A 92 3.66 -10.13 2.68
N GLY A 93 2.34 -10.06 2.49
CA GLY A 93 1.56 -8.92 2.95
C GLY A 93 1.63 -8.73 4.46
N ASN A 94 1.52 -9.83 5.19
CA ASN A 94 1.64 -9.79 6.65
C ASN A 94 3.06 -9.40 7.08
N GLU A 95 4.07 -9.94 6.41
CA GLU A 95 5.48 -9.61 6.69
C GLU A 95 5.75 -8.12 6.50
N LEU A 96 5.30 -7.54 5.37
CA LEU A 96 5.48 -6.12 5.10
C LEU A 96 4.69 -5.25 6.08
N LEU A 97 3.47 -5.65 6.44
CA LEU A 97 2.68 -4.91 7.41
C LEU A 97 3.35 -4.92 8.78
N GLU A 98 3.82 -6.07 9.25
CA GLU A 98 4.54 -6.17 10.52
C GLU A 98 5.79 -5.29 10.52
N PHE A 99 6.52 -5.26 9.41
CA PHE A 99 7.67 -4.39 9.25
C PHE A 99 7.28 -2.92 9.42
N ALA A 100 6.20 -2.49 8.75
CA ALA A 100 5.71 -1.10 8.84
C ALA A 100 5.25 -0.77 10.26
N LEU A 101 4.53 -1.69 10.91
CA LEU A 101 4.05 -1.48 12.27
C LEU A 101 5.21 -1.32 13.27
N SER A 102 6.33 -2.00 13.01
CA SER A 102 7.51 -1.86 13.87
C SER A 102 8.14 -0.47 13.83
N LYS A 103 7.82 0.31 12.81
CA LYS A 103 8.37 1.66 12.59
C LYS A 103 7.41 2.77 13.03
N CYS A 104 6.21 2.44 13.44
CA CYS A 104 5.17 3.41 13.76
C CYS A 104 4.65 3.22 15.17
N LYS A 105 4.19 4.32 15.77
CA LYS A 105 3.53 4.28 17.09
C LYS A 105 2.00 4.20 16.94
N ASN A 106 1.43 5.04 16.08
CA ASN A 106 -0.01 5.14 15.87
C ASN A 106 -0.32 5.15 14.38
N PRO A 107 -0.02 4.06 13.66
CA PRO A 107 -0.23 4.04 12.22
C PRO A 107 -1.70 3.97 11.85
N TYR A 108 -2.00 4.50 10.67
CA TYR A 108 -3.32 4.37 10.07
C TYR A 108 -3.18 4.07 8.58
N ILE A 109 -4.27 3.59 8.01
CA ILE A 109 -4.40 3.34 6.57
C ILE A 109 -5.71 3.91 6.08
N THR A 110 -5.78 4.17 4.77
CA THR A 110 -7.01 4.55 4.10
C THR A 110 -7.30 3.52 3.01
N VAL A 111 -8.48 2.94 3.03
CA VAL A 111 -8.86 1.85 2.13
C VAL A 111 -10.17 2.22 1.42
N LEU A 112 -10.23 1.91 0.12
CA LEU A 112 -11.47 2.07 -0.63
C LEU A 112 -12.59 1.24 0.00
N ASP A 113 -13.75 1.85 0.19
CA ASP A 113 -14.88 1.21 0.86
C ASP A 113 -15.37 -0.06 0.16
N THR A 114 -15.09 -0.17 -1.14
CA THR A 114 -15.45 -1.33 -1.95
C THR A 114 -14.36 -2.41 -2.01
N ASN A 115 -13.18 -2.15 -1.46
CA ASN A 115 -12.08 -3.11 -1.47
C ASN A 115 -12.20 -4.08 -0.29
N LYS A 116 -13.11 -5.03 -0.40
CA LYS A 116 -13.43 -5.99 0.67
C LYS A 116 -12.23 -6.82 1.09
N LYS A 117 -11.41 -7.24 0.14
CA LYS A 117 -10.23 -8.06 0.42
C LYS A 117 -9.23 -7.33 1.31
N ALA A 118 -8.94 -6.07 1.00
CA ALA A 118 -8.04 -5.25 1.81
C ALA A 118 -8.64 -4.98 3.20
N ILE A 119 -9.93 -4.65 3.26
CA ILE A 119 -10.61 -4.40 4.53
C ILE A 119 -10.50 -5.62 5.44
N ASP A 120 -10.81 -6.82 4.93
CA ASP A 120 -10.72 -8.05 5.71
C ASP A 120 -9.28 -8.30 6.19
N PHE A 121 -8.31 -8.05 5.32
CA PHE A 121 -6.90 -8.21 5.66
C PHE A 121 -6.52 -7.35 6.87
N TYR A 122 -6.91 -6.07 6.86
CA TYR A 122 -6.55 -5.14 7.93
C TYR A 122 -7.34 -5.41 9.22
N LEU A 123 -8.63 -5.70 9.11
CA LEU A 123 -9.45 -6.02 10.30
C LEU A 123 -8.90 -7.21 11.07
N LYS A 124 -8.43 -8.23 10.37
CA LYS A 124 -7.84 -9.42 10.99
C LYS A 124 -6.52 -9.13 11.70
N ARG A 125 -5.88 -8.02 11.37
CA ARG A 125 -4.54 -7.69 11.88
C ARG A 125 -4.53 -6.53 12.88
N GLY A 126 -5.68 -6.19 13.43
CA GLY A 126 -5.77 -5.24 14.52
C GLY A 126 -6.11 -3.80 14.12
N PHE A 127 -6.48 -3.57 12.86
CA PHE A 127 -7.01 -2.28 12.43
C PHE A 127 -8.50 -2.21 12.66
N VAL A 128 -9.00 -1.03 13.01
CA VAL A 128 -10.42 -0.79 13.22
C VAL A 128 -10.83 0.51 12.51
N PRO A 129 -12.09 0.63 12.08
CA PRO A 129 -12.55 1.87 11.47
C PRO A 129 -12.41 3.05 12.42
N ALA A 130 -11.86 4.16 11.92
CA ALA A 130 -11.68 5.38 12.72
C ALA A 130 -12.89 6.30 12.67
N GLY A 131 -13.82 6.09 11.72
CA GLY A 131 -15.01 6.89 11.55
C GLY A 131 -16.16 6.08 11.01
N ASN A 132 -17.35 6.66 11.02
CA ASN A 132 -18.58 5.97 10.60
C ASN A 132 -18.87 6.16 9.11
N GLN A 133 -18.19 7.10 8.44
CA GLN A 133 -18.44 7.44 7.05
C GLN A 133 -17.14 7.37 6.24
N PRO A 134 -17.16 6.81 5.02
CA PRO A 134 -16.02 6.88 4.12
C PRO A 134 -15.72 8.32 3.73
N GLU A 135 -14.45 8.66 3.57
CA GLU A 135 -14.04 9.97 3.07
C GLU A 135 -14.13 10.01 1.56
N PRO A 136 -14.62 11.13 0.97
CA PRO A 136 -14.71 11.22 -0.49
C PRO A 136 -13.32 11.23 -1.15
N ASN A 137 -13.14 10.40 -2.16
CA ASN A 137 -11.96 10.42 -3.01
C ASN A 137 -12.35 11.06 -4.35
N LYS A 138 -11.99 12.32 -4.55
CA LYS A 138 -12.39 13.11 -5.72
C LYS A 138 -11.82 12.59 -7.03
N GLU A 139 -10.61 12.02 -7.01
CA GLU A 139 -9.96 11.51 -8.21
C GLU A 139 -10.64 10.25 -8.73
N LYS A 140 -11.06 9.38 -7.84
CA LYS A 140 -11.65 8.08 -8.16
C LYS A 140 -13.16 8.09 -8.15
N CYS A 141 -13.78 9.19 -7.71
CA CYS A 141 -15.23 9.34 -7.53
C CYS A 141 -15.85 8.24 -6.65
N ILE A 142 -15.07 7.71 -5.71
CA ILE A 142 -15.44 6.65 -4.75
C ILE A 142 -15.02 7.06 -3.36
N PHE A 143 -15.46 6.31 -2.36
CA PHE A 143 -15.21 6.67 -0.97
C PHE A 143 -14.12 5.81 -0.36
N GLU A 144 -13.28 6.42 0.45
CA GLU A 144 -12.26 5.76 1.25
C GLU A 144 -12.64 5.85 2.72
N ARG A 145 -12.22 4.86 3.50
CA ARG A 145 -12.41 4.84 4.94
C ARG A 145 -11.06 4.71 5.62
N LYS A 146 -10.89 5.46 6.70
CA LYS A 146 -9.69 5.40 7.53
C LYS A 146 -9.81 4.28 8.56
N TYR A 147 -8.73 3.52 8.71
CA TYR A 147 -8.59 2.48 9.73
C TYR A 147 -7.36 2.78 10.57
N VAL A 148 -7.49 2.65 11.88
CA VAL A 148 -6.39 2.88 12.81
C VAL A 148 -5.99 1.56 13.45
N TYR A 149 -4.69 1.43 13.73
CA TYR A 149 -4.17 0.23 14.37
C TYR A 149 -4.43 0.28 15.87
N GLN A 150 -5.01 -0.78 16.41
CA GLN A 150 -5.18 -0.95 17.85
C GLN A 150 -4.32 -2.12 18.29
N ASN A 151 -3.26 -1.81 19.06
CA ASN A 151 -2.42 -2.84 19.62
C ASN A 151 -3.13 -3.47 20.82
N LYS A 152 -3.69 -4.67 20.64
CA LYS A 152 -4.44 -5.39 21.67
C LYS A 152 -3.57 -5.97 22.77
N ASN A 153 -2.25 -5.88 22.63
CA ASN A 153 -1.30 -6.46 23.59
C ASN A 153 -0.78 -5.45 24.63
N MET A 154 -1.43 -4.31 24.72
CA MET A 154 -1.10 -3.31 25.73
C MET A 154 -2.03 -3.39 26.91
#